data_76b5fdb8e9e12f0071dd7a7d4378a265
#
_entry.id   76b5fdb8e9e12f0071dd7a7d4378a265
#
_cell.length_a   1.000
_cell.length_b   1.000
_cell.length_c   1.000
_cell.angle_alpha   90.00
_cell.angle_beta   90.00
_cell.angle_gamma   90.00
#
_symmetry.space_group_name_H-M   'P 1'
#
loop_
_entity.id
_entity.type
_entity.pdbx_description
1 polymer ?
#
loop_
_entity_poly.entity_id
_entity_poly.type
_entity_poly.pdbx_seq_one_letter_code
_entity_poly.pdbx_strand_id
1 'polypeptide(L)'
;MKYLFKKIEPKWQAKWEEAKVFEAKDNSDKPKFYGLVEFPYPSGAGMHVGHIKAYSSLEVISRKRRMEGYNVLFPIGFDAFGLPTENYAVKTGTHPRIITDENIKRFSNQLKKVGFSFDWNRVIDTTDEDYYKWTQWIFLKMFEKGLVFRDRTLVNYCPHCKVVLSNEDSQGGKCDICHSEVVQKSKDVWYLRITQYADKLLEGLKDVDYPDNVKQQQIHWIGKSKGAFVNFDIDGIDEKLEIYTTRPDTLFGVTFMVIAPEHPIIDKYKDKVANMDEITAYRNECAKKTEFERTQLVKDKTGVRIQGLEGVNPVNGKKIPIYIADYVMMGYGTGAIMAVPAHD
;
A
#
# COMPACT_ATOMS: atom_id res chain seq x y z
N MET A 1 0.70 -8.70 52.93
CA MET A 1 1.67 -9.72 52.42
C MET A 1 2.25 -9.18 51.11
N LYS A 2 3.57 -9.10 50.95
CA LYS A 2 4.19 -8.57 49.74
C LYS A 2 4.25 -9.65 48.69
N TYR A 3 3.70 -9.38 47.46
CA TYR A 3 3.77 -10.31 46.34
C TYR A 3 5.20 -10.45 45.82
N LEU A 4 5.78 -11.64 45.97
CA LEU A 4 7.17 -11.93 45.62
C LEU A 4 7.26 -12.38 44.15
N PHE A 5 6.94 -11.49 43.19
CA PHE A 5 6.80 -11.78 41.75
C PHE A 5 8.06 -12.50 41.21
N LYS A 6 9.27 -12.07 41.54
CA LYS A 6 10.52 -12.70 41.06
C LYS A 6 10.66 -14.17 41.40
N LYS A 7 9.93 -14.65 42.42
CA LYS A 7 9.95 -16.05 42.85
C LYS A 7 8.73 -16.83 42.42
N ILE A 8 7.58 -16.19 42.40
CA ILE A 8 6.29 -16.84 42.12
C ILE A 8 6.07 -17.02 40.62
N GLU A 9 6.30 -15.94 39.82
CA GLU A 9 6.01 -15.96 38.37
C GLU A 9 6.86 -16.98 37.62
N PRO A 10 8.19 -17.04 37.73
CA PRO A 10 8.99 -18.04 37.03
C PRO A 10 8.62 -19.47 37.39
N LYS A 11 8.25 -19.71 38.65
CA LYS A 11 7.81 -21.03 39.12
C LYS A 11 6.54 -21.51 38.34
N TRP A 12 5.56 -20.61 38.20
CA TRP A 12 4.33 -20.97 37.54
C TRP A 12 4.48 -21.04 36.03
N GLN A 13 5.27 -20.13 35.44
CA GLN A 13 5.57 -20.18 34.00
C GLN A 13 6.25 -21.50 33.62
N ALA A 14 7.22 -21.96 34.38
CA ALA A 14 7.85 -23.25 34.16
C ALA A 14 6.86 -24.41 34.26
N LYS A 15 5.95 -24.40 35.25
CA LYS A 15 4.91 -25.44 35.39
C LYS A 15 3.91 -25.43 34.21
N TRP A 16 3.52 -24.26 33.70
CA TRP A 16 2.65 -24.17 32.55
C TRP A 16 3.31 -24.70 31.29
N GLU A 17 4.60 -24.46 31.10
CA GLU A 17 5.36 -24.95 29.96
C GLU A 17 5.52 -26.48 30.02
N GLU A 18 5.91 -27.02 31.19
CA GLU A 18 6.04 -28.46 31.42
C GLU A 18 4.72 -29.19 31.18
N ALA A 19 3.63 -28.70 31.75
CA ALA A 19 2.31 -29.30 31.62
C ALA A 19 1.60 -28.98 30.28
N LYS A 20 2.20 -28.18 29.41
CA LYS A 20 1.65 -27.78 28.10
C LYS A 20 0.20 -27.29 28.15
N VAL A 21 -0.12 -26.51 29.19
CA VAL A 21 -1.51 -26.13 29.52
C VAL A 21 -2.14 -25.21 28.45
N PHE A 22 -1.34 -24.63 27.56
CA PHE A 22 -1.79 -23.71 26.51
C PHE A 22 -1.86 -24.36 25.11
N GLU A 23 -1.47 -25.63 25.02
CA GLU A 23 -1.50 -26.36 23.76
C GLU A 23 -2.93 -26.65 23.31
N ALA A 24 -3.26 -26.24 22.08
CA ALA A 24 -4.51 -26.66 21.42
C ALA A 24 -4.37 -28.08 20.90
N LYS A 25 -5.41 -28.91 21.13
CA LYS A 25 -5.42 -30.31 20.69
C LYS A 25 -6.16 -30.48 19.38
N ASP A 26 -5.53 -31.18 18.43
CA ASP A 26 -6.20 -31.57 17.21
C ASP A 26 -7.30 -32.57 17.49
N ASN A 27 -8.38 -32.52 16.69
CA ASN A 27 -9.53 -33.46 16.80
C ASN A 27 -10.20 -33.54 18.18
N SER A 28 -10.18 -32.43 18.94
CA SER A 28 -10.83 -32.36 20.25
C SER A 28 -12.34 -32.18 20.08
N ASP A 29 -13.13 -32.89 20.93
CA ASP A 29 -14.59 -32.76 21.03
C ASP A 29 -15.04 -31.48 21.74
N LYS A 30 -14.10 -30.72 22.34
CA LYS A 30 -14.40 -29.46 23.02
C LYS A 30 -14.76 -28.37 22.00
N PRO A 31 -15.64 -27.43 22.37
CA PRO A 31 -15.91 -26.27 21.52
C PRO A 31 -14.61 -25.50 21.22
N LYS A 32 -14.45 -25.09 19.97
CA LYS A 32 -13.23 -24.44 19.49
C LYS A 32 -13.28 -22.93 19.72
N PHE A 33 -12.18 -22.38 20.13
CA PHE A 33 -11.96 -20.93 20.12
C PHE A 33 -10.62 -20.63 19.48
N TYR A 34 -10.62 -19.74 18.49
CA TYR A 34 -9.42 -19.28 17.80
C TYR A 34 -9.19 -17.82 18.11
N GLY A 35 -8.14 -17.51 18.86
CA GLY A 35 -7.69 -16.17 19.16
C GLY A 35 -6.52 -15.79 18.25
N LEU A 36 -6.69 -14.79 17.38
CA LEU A 36 -5.66 -14.35 16.46
C LEU A 36 -5.14 -12.97 16.85
N VAL A 37 -3.83 -12.86 17.04
CA VAL A 37 -3.10 -11.59 17.19
C VAL A 37 -2.19 -11.38 15.98
N GLU A 38 -1.87 -10.13 15.73
CA GLU A 38 -0.90 -9.75 14.73
C GLU A 38 0.51 -10.21 15.13
N PHE A 39 1.25 -10.80 14.20
CA PHE A 39 2.61 -11.27 14.46
C PHE A 39 3.55 -10.06 14.62
N PRO A 40 4.41 -10.05 15.66
CA PRO A 40 5.39 -9.01 15.80
C PRO A 40 6.49 -9.14 14.76
N TYR A 41 6.99 -7.99 14.32
CA TYR A 41 8.15 -7.90 13.46
C TYR A 41 9.43 -7.83 14.31
N PRO A 42 10.32 -8.84 14.29
CA PRO A 42 11.48 -8.92 15.19
C PRO A 42 12.67 -8.08 14.70
N SER A 43 12.43 -6.82 14.29
CA SER A 43 13.45 -5.94 13.70
C SER A 43 14.26 -5.12 14.71
N GLY A 44 13.85 -5.08 15.97
CA GLY A 44 14.44 -4.22 16.98
C GLY A 44 15.02 -4.98 18.17
N ALA A 45 15.51 -4.21 19.13
CA ALA A 45 16.13 -4.74 20.36
C ALA A 45 15.15 -5.43 21.34
N GLY A 46 13.85 -5.45 21.00
CA GLY A 46 12.81 -6.07 21.81
C GLY A 46 11.43 -5.51 21.52
N MET A 47 10.45 -6.03 22.24
CA MET A 47 9.06 -5.61 22.13
C MET A 47 8.84 -4.23 22.76
N HIS A 48 7.87 -3.49 22.25
CA HIS A 48 7.40 -2.24 22.84
C HIS A 48 6.02 -2.41 23.49
N VAL A 49 5.60 -1.42 24.27
CA VAL A 49 4.34 -1.44 25.04
C VAL A 49 3.10 -1.66 24.13
N GLY A 50 3.14 -1.20 22.89
CA GLY A 50 2.05 -1.42 21.91
C GLY A 50 1.73 -2.89 21.69
N HIS A 51 2.73 -3.77 21.56
CA HIS A 51 2.53 -5.21 21.46
C HIS A 51 1.84 -5.77 22.72
N ILE A 52 2.31 -5.38 23.90
CA ILE A 52 1.74 -5.84 25.17
C ILE A 52 0.27 -5.43 25.27
N LYS A 53 -0.06 -4.19 24.92
CA LYS A 53 -1.43 -3.68 24.96
C LYS A 53 -2.36 -4.49 24.04
N ALA A 54 -1.94 -4.71 22.79
CA ALA A 54 -2.74 -5.45 21.82
C ALA A 54 -2.97 -6.91 22.23
N TYR A 55 -1.92 -7.58 22.68
CA TYR A 55 -1.99 -9.00 23.04
C TYR A 55 -2.74 -9.26 24.34
N SER A 56 -2.64 -8.34 25.32
CA SER A 56 -3.28 -8.51 26.64
C SER A 56 -4.80 -8.64 26.54
N SER A 57 -5.44 -7.91 25.63
CA SER A 57 -6.89 -7.97 25.47
C SER A 57 -7.36 -9.37 25.04
N LEU A 58 -6.70 -9.98 24.08
CA LEU A 58 -7.05 -11.32 23.61
C LEU A 58 -6.55 -12.42 24.55
N GLU A 59 -5.48 -12.18 25.27
CA GLU A 59 -4.99 -13.05 26.35
C GLU A 59 -6.06 -13.28 27.42
N VAL A 60 -6.69 -12.20 27.89
CA VAL A 60 -7.78 -12.30 28.90
C VAL A 60 -8.93 -13.16 28.37
N ILE A 61 -9.35 -12.96 27.13
CA ILE A 61 -10.41 -13.72 26.50
C ILE A 61 -9.99 -15.20 26.35
N SER A 62 -8.77 -15.44 25.89
CA SER A 62 -8.24 -16.80 25.67
C SER A 62 -8.17 -17.58 26.97
N ARG A 63 -7.74 -16.98 28.07
CA ARG A 63 -7.75 -17.61 29.40
C ARG A 63 -9.17 -17.91 29.87
N LYS A 64 -10.09 -16.94 29.74
CA LYS A 64 -11.50 -17.12 30.07
C LYS A 64 -12.07 -18.31 29.32
N ARG A 65 -11.86 -18.41 28.01
CA ARG A 65 -12.36 -19.53 27.19
C ARG A 65 -11.78 -20.87 27.61
N ARG A 66 -10.49 -20.94 27.98
CA ARG A 66 -9.92 -22.18 28.56
C ARG A 66 -10.60 -22.59 29.86
N MET A 67 -10.88 -21.63 30.76
CA MET A 67 -11.60 -21.86 32.00
C MET A 67 -13.04 -22.34 31.77
N GLU A 68 -13.67 -21.89 30.68
CA GLU A 68 -15.00 -22.33 30.24
C GLU A 68 -14.98 -23.71 29.53
N GLY A 69 -13.81 -24.33 29.39
CA GLY A 69 -13.66 -25.66 28.81
C GLY A 69 -13.45 -25.73 27.31
N TYR A 70 -13.22 -24.58 26.63
CA TYR A 70 -12.92 -24.57 25.21
C TYR A 70 -11.54 -25.12 24.88
N ASN A 71 -11.40 -25.69 23.69
CA ASN A 71 -10.11 -25.96 23.06
C ASN A 71 -9.64 -24.66 22.38
N VAL A 72 -8.70 -23.98 23.00
CA VAL A 72 -8.28 -22.64 22.58
C VAL A 72 -7.00 -22.73 21.77
N LEU A 73 -7.05 -22.34 20.50
CA LEU A 73 -5.89 -22.05 19.67
C LEU A 73 -5.58 -20.55 19.76
N PHE A 74 -4.49 -20.23 20.43
CA PHE A 74 -3.94 -18.88 20.56
C PHE A 74 -2.48 -18.89 20.08
N PRO A 75 -2.25 -18.81 18.76
CA PRO A 75 -0.92 -18.92 18.18
C PRO A 75 -0.17 -17.59 18.24
N ILE A 76 1.15 -17.69 18.13
CA ILE A 76 2.06 -16.56 17.89
C ILE A 76 3.02 -16.92 16.75
N GLY A 77 3.55 -15.93 16.09
CA GLY A 77 4.58 -16.08 15.08
C GLY A 77 5.45 -14.83 15.01
N PHE A 78 6.35 -14.84 14.05
CA PHE A 78 7.27 -13.72 13.80
C PHE A 78 7.27 -13.42 12.31
N ASP A 79 6.88 -12.20 11.95
CA ASP A 79 6.98 -11.69 10.59
C ASP A 79 8.41 -11.20 10.40
N ALA A 80 9.27 -12.08 9.90
CA ALA A 80 10.72 -11.91 10.04
C ALA A 80 11.44 -11.48 8.74
N PHE A 81 10.79 -11.51 7.57
CA PHE A 81 11.34 -10.91 6.36
C PHE A 81 11.24 -9.39 6.42
N GLY A 82 12.26 -8.67 5.92
CA GLY A 82 12.15 -7.24 5.73
C GLY A 82 13.45 -6.47 5.73
N LEU A 83 13.37 -5.30 5.11
CA LEU A 83 14.47 -4.37 4.91
C LEU A 83 15.16 -3.91 6.21
N PRO A 84 14.49 -3.65 7.35
CA PRO A 84 15.19 -3.25 8.57
C PRO A 84 16.22 -4.26 9.06
N THR A 85 15.91 -5.56 9.00
CA THR A 85 16.87 -6.62 9.38
C THR A 85 18.04 -6.67 8.40
N GLU A 86 17.79 -6.53 7.10
CA GLU A 86 18.83 -6.53 6.08
C GLU A 86 19.75 -5.29 6.23
N ASN A 87 19.18 -4.11 6.45
CA ASN A 87 19.97 -2.89 6.69
C ASN A 87 20.83 -3.01 7.95
N TYR A 88 20.31 -3.60 9.02
CA TYR A 88 21.07 -3.85 10.22
C TYR A 88 22.19 -4.86 9.97
N ALA A 89 21.93 -5.90 9.20
CA ALA A 89 22.94 -6.88 8.78
C ALA A 89 24.08 -6.25 8.01
N VAL A 90 23.77 -5.39 7.02
CA VAL A 90 24.78 -4.64 6.27
C VAL A 90 25.63 -3.75 7.19
N LYS A 91 24.96 -3.04 8.14
CA LYS A 91 25.63 -2.14 9.07
C LYS A 91 26.58 -2.87 10.04
N THR A 92 26.22 -4.08 10.46
CA THR A 92 26.97 -4.84 11.48
C THR A 92 27.88 -5.90 10.89
N GLY A 93 27.78 -6.21 9.58
CA GLY A 93 28.50 -7.30 8.93
C GLY A 93 28.03 -8.69 9.37
N THR A 94 26.83 -8.79 9.98
CA THR A 94 26.28 -10.05 10.50
C THR A 94 25.20 -10.56 9.54
N HIS A 95 25.20 -11.86 9.25
CA HIS A 95 24.21 -12.45 8.35
C HIS A 95 22.76 -12.25 8.88
N PRO A 96 21.77 -11.85 8.04
CA PRO A 96 20.40 -11.57 8.47
C PRO A 96 19.76 -12.71 9.25
N ARG A 97 19.99 -13.94 8.89
CA ARG A 97 19.46 -15.14 9.60
C ARG A 97 19.87 -15.16 11.08
N ILE A 98 21.13 -14.89 11.37
CA ILE A 98 21.65 -14.91 12.76
C ILE A 98 20.93 -13.83 13.58
N ILE A 99 20.79 -12.63 13.02
CA ILE A 99 20.11 -11.52 13.70
C ILE A 99 18.64 -11.84 13.95
N THR A 100 17.97 -12.42 12.94
CA THR A 100 16.57 -12.83 13.02
C THR A 100 16.37 -13.86 14.12
N ASP A 101 17.18 -14.91 14.17
CA ASP A 101 17.10 -15.96 15.19
C ASP A 101 17.31 -15.41 16.60
N GLU A 102 18.29 -14.53 16.79
CA GLU A 102 18.53 -13.86 18.09
C GLU A 102 17.36 -12.99 18.52
N ASN A 103 16.79 -12.24 17.60
CA ASN A 103 15.64 -11.38 17.86
C ASN A 103 14.39 -12.20 18.19
N ILE A 104 14.08 -13.24 17.42
CA ILE A 104 12.97 -14.18 17.69
C ILE A 104 13.11 -14.78 19.08
N LYS A 105 14.30 -15.24 19.43
CA LYS A 105 14.58 -15.77 20.77
C LYS A 105 14.34 -14.73 21.86
N ARG A 106 14.76 -13.50 21.64
CA ARG A 106 14.57 -12.39 22.58
C ARG A 106 13.09 -12.04 22.77
N PHE A 107 12.35 -11.89 21.68
CA PHE A 107 10.91 -11.62 21.69
C PHE A 107 10.14 -12.74 22.37
N SER A 108 10.42 -14.00 22.02
CA SER A 108 9.81 -15.18 22.67
C SER A 108 10.03 -15.17 24.18
N ASN A 109 11.26 -14.86 24.63
CA ASN A 109 11.57 -14.77 26.05
C ASN A 109 10.80 -13.63 26.74
N GLN A 110 10.63 -12.49 26.09
CA GLN A 110 9.86 -11.37 26.63
C GLN A 110 8.36 -11.74 26.74
N LEU A 111 7.78 -12.35 25.71
CA LEU A 111 6.37 -12.80 25.72
C LEU A 111 6.12 -13.85 26.81
N LYS A 112 7.03 -14.80 26.97
CA LYS A 112 6.97 -15.81 28.06
C LYS A 112 7.05 -15.16 29.44
N LYS A 113 7.92 -14.15 29.63
CA LYS A 113 8.03 -13.42 30.91
C LYS A 113 6.79 -12.63 31.27
N VAL A 114 6.08 -12.08 30.27
CA VAL A 114 4.77 -11.44 30.49
C VAL A 114 3.71 -12.45 30.90
N GLY A 115 3.90 -13.75 30.55
CA GLY A 115 3.00 -14.84 30.90
C GLY A 115 1.86 -15.04 29.93
N PHE A 116 2.00 -14.64 28.69
CA PHE A 116 1.01 -14.90 27.65
C PHE A 116 0.81 -16.39 27.40
N SER A 117 -0.45 -16.78 27.25
CA SER A 117 -0.88 -18.16 27.08
C SER A 117 -0.90 -18.62 25.62
N PHE A 118 0.11 -18.22 24.84
CA PHE A 118 0.29 -18.68 23.48
C PHE A 118 0.56 -20.18 23.40
N ASP A 119 0.14 -20.80 22.31
CA ASP A 119 0.51 -22.17 21.98
C ASP A 119 1.94 -22.20 21.41
N TRP A 120 2.91 -22.38 22.28
CA TRP A 120 4.34 -22.35 21.95
C TRP A 120 4.79 -23.51 21.06
N ASN A 121 3.96 -24.55 20.87
CA ASN A 121 4.23 -25.65 19.95
C ASN A 121 3.83 -25.32 18.51
N ARG A 122 3.11 -24.20 18.31
CA ARG A 122 2.62 -23.74 17.00
C ARG A 122 3.16 -22.36 16.63
N VAL A 123 4.38 -22.07 17.07
CA VAL A 123 5.07 -20.83 16.69
C VAL A 123 5.41 -20.87 15.22
N ILE A 124 5.17 -19.75 14.54
CA ILE A 124 5.47 -19.57 13.12
C ILE A 124 6.64 -18.60 12.97
N ASP A 125 7.61 -18.96 12.15
CA ASP A 125 8.66 -18.09 11.62
C ASP A 125 8.45 -17.97 10.11
N THR A 126 8.15 -16.78 9.61
CA THR A 126 7.88 -16.58 8.18
C THR A 126 9.14 -16.79 7.31
N THR A 127 10.33 -16.82 7.91
CA THR A 127 11.61 -17.11 7.22
C THR A 127 11.97 -18.60 7.24
N ASP A 128 11.15 -19.44 7.87
CA ASP A 128 11.29 -20.88 7.80
C ASP A 128 10.92 -21.41 6.41
N GLU A 129 11.72 -22.30 5.86
CA GLU A 129 11.48 -22.93 4.54
C GLU A 129 10.15 -23.67 4.51
N ASP A 130 9.78 -24.32 5.61
CA ASP A 130 8.50 -25.01 5.74
C ASP A 130 7.30 -24.07 5.75
N TYR A 131 7.50 -22.79 6.07
CA TYR A 131 6.47 -21.76 5.97
C TYR A 131 6.45 -21.10 4.58
N TYR A 132 7.55 -20.51 4.11
CA TYR A 132 7.52 -19.70 2.89
C TYR A 132 7.36 -20.53 1.61
N LYS A 133 7.59 -21.84 1.63
CA LYS A 133 7.24 -22.72 0.49
C LYS A 133 5.76 -22.58 0.08
N TRP A 134 4.88 -22.30 1.03
CA TRP A 134 3.45 -22.08 0.74
C TRP A 134 3.20 -20.73 0.07
N THR A 135 3.95 -19.69 0.43
CA THR A 135 3.92 -18.40 -0.27
C THR A 135 4.37 -18.59 -1.73
N GLN A 136 5.43 -19.36 -1.95
CA GLN A 136 5.90 -19.69 -3.29
C GLN A 136 4.86 -20.52 -4.08
N TRP A 137 4.22 -21.48 -3.42
CA TRP A 137 3.16 -22.27 -4.04
C TRP A 137 1.95 -21.41 -4.43
N ILE A 138 1.52 -20.48 -3.58
CA ILE A 138 0.43 -19.53 -3.88
C ILE A 138 0.82 -18.67 -5.09
N PHE A 139 2.06 -18.16 -5.13
CA PHE A 139 2.55 -17.38 -6.26
C PHE A 139 2.46 -18.18 -7.57
N LEU A 140 2.90 -19.43 -7.57
CA LEU A 140 2.83 -20.29 -8.74
C LEU A 140 1.38 -20.56 -9.18
N LYS A 141 0.47 -20.77 -8.23
CA LYS A 141 -0.97 -20.93 -8.53
C LYS A 141 -1.60 -19.67 -9.12
N MET A 142 -1.21 -18.51 -8.63
CA MET A 142 -1.64 -17.22 -9.22
C MET A 142 -1.06 -17.02 -10.62
N PHE A 143 0.21 -17.40 -10.81
CA PHE A 143 0.86 -17.34 -12.13
C PHE A 143 0.18 -18.26 -13.14
N GLU A 144 -0.09 -19.51 -12.79
CA GLU A 144 -0.83 -20.48 -13.62
C GLU A 144 -2.23 -19.94 -14.05
N LYS A 145 -2.86 -19.14 -13.18
CA LYS A 145 -4.17 -18.51 -13.45
C LYS A 145 -4.07 -17.17 -14.20
N GLY A 146 -2.88 -16.72 -14.58
CA GLY A 146 -2.66 -15.44 -15.25
C GLY A 146 -2.92 -14.22 -14.34
N LEU A 147 -2.97 -14.42 -13.01
CA LEU A 147 -3.17 -13.34 -12.04
C LEU A 147 -1.87 -12.62 -11.68
N VAL A 148 -0.73 -13.20 -12.03
CA VAL A 148 0.60 -12.62 -11.84
C VAL A 148 1.24 -12.44 -13.21
N PHE A 149 1.82 -11.26 -13.45
CA PHE A 149 2.51 -10.94 -14.68
C PHE A 149 3.72 -10.04 -14.39
N ARG A 150 4.63 -9.97 -15.33
CA ARG A 150 5.80 -9.12 -15.24
C ARG A 150 5.68 -7.96 -16.22
N ASP A 151 5.98 -6.78 -15.76
CA ASP A 151 5.95 -5.59 -16.60
C ASP A 151 7.03 -4.60 -16.14
N ARG A 152 7.34 -3.64 -17.00
CA ARG A 152 8.33 -2.60 -16.74
C ARG A 152 7.64 -1.33 -16.28
N THR A 153 8.07 -0.81 -15.12
CA THR A 153 7.55 0.44 -14.55
C THR A 153 8.64 1.32 -13.99
N LEU A 154 8.29 2.58 -13.78
CA LEU A 154 9.11 3.51 -13.01
C LEU A 154 8.85 3.27 -11.51
N VAL A 155 9.93 3.17 -10.75
CA VAL A 155 9.88 3.02 -9.29
C VAL A 155 10.70 4.12 -8.62
N ASN A 156 10.28 4.53 -7.43
CA ASN A 156 11.08 5.41 -6.59
C ASN A 156 12.33 4.65 -6.12
N TYR A 157 13.50 5.15 -6.41
CA TYR A 157 14.76 4.48 -6.10
C TYR A 157 15.70 5.42 -5.36
N CYS A 158 16.20 4.96 -4.21
CA CYS A 158 17.27 5.65 -3.50
C CYS A 158 18.63 5.15 -4.00
N PRO A 159 19.44 5.99 -4.67
CA PRO A 159 20.76 5.56 -5.17
C PRO A 159 21.77 5.32 -4.03
N HIS A 160 21.61 5.96 -2.87
CA HIS A 160 22.47 5.78 -1.71
C HIS A 160 22.18 4.45 -0.99
N CYS A 161 20.93 4.21 -0.60
CA CYS A 161 20.50 2.97 0.05
C CYS A 161 20.39 1.79 -0.93
N LYS A 162 20.36 2.04 -2.24
CA LYS A 162 20.20 1.05 -3.32
C LYS A 162 18.89 0.26 -3.22
N VAL A 163 17.83 0.87 -2.73
CA VAL A 163 16.52 0.26 -2.50
C VAL A 163 15.43 0.94 -3.31
N VAL A 164 14.38 0.17 -3.61
CA VAL A 164 13.11 0.70 -4.11
C VAL A 164 12.29 1.14 -2.91
N LEU A 165 11.68 2.31 -3.02
CA LEU A 165 10.88 2.93 -1.96
C LEU A 165 9.40 2.97 -2.37
N SER A 166 8.52 2.89 -1.38
CA SER A 166 7.11 3.22 -1.55
C SER A 166 6.94 4.74 -1.74
N ASN A 167 5.74 5.18 -2.08
CA ASN A 167 5.44 6.60 -2.17
C ASN A 167 5.55 7.27 -0.78
N GLU A 168 5.15 6.55 0.27
CA GLU A 168 5.22 6.99 1.66
C GLU A 168 6.66 7.19 2.13
N ASP A 169 7.59 6.30 1.72
CA ASP A 169 9.01 6.33 2.11
C ASP A 169 9.84 7.31 1.27
N SER A 170 9.22 7.96 0.27
CA SER A 170 9.88 8.90 -0.66
C SER A 170 9.24 10.29 -0.69
N GLN A 171 8.55 10.66 0.39
CA GLN A 171 7.87 11.95 0.49
C GLN A 171 8.85 13.13 0.35
N GLY A 172 8.43 14.13 -0.41
CA GLY A 172 9.26 15.30 -0.69
C GLY A 172 10.48 14.99 -1.56
N GLY A 173 10.47 13.88 -2.32
CA GLY A 173 11.58 13.47 -3.19
C GLY A 173 12.83 13.01 -2.44
N LYS A 174 12.69 12.70 -1.14
CA LYS A 174 13.80 12.26 -0.28
C LYS A 174 13.51 10.89 0.34
N CYS A 175 14.57 10.11 0.45
CA CYS A 175 14.53 8.82 1.13
C CYS A 175 14.33 9.04 2.64
N ASP A 176 13.36 8.40 3.26
CA ASP A 176 13.06 8.47 4.70
C ASP A 176 14.19 7.91 5.58
N ILE A 177 15.03 7.00 5.03
CA ILE A 177 16.14 6.34 5.73
C ILE A 177 17.39 7.21 5.77
N CYS A 178 17.83 7.74 4.62
CA CYS A 178 19.12 8.44 4.49
C CYS A 178 19.01 9.89 4.05
N HIS A 179 17.80 10.37 3.77
CA HIS A 179 17.47 11.74 3.33
C HIS A 179 18.12 12.17 2.01
N SER A 180 18.73 11.23 1.24
CA SER A 180 19.23 11.48 -0.10
C SER A 180 18.09 11.64 -1.11
N GLU A 181 18.36 12.34 -2.20
CA GLU A 181 17.40 12.49 -3.29
C GLU A 181 17.00 11.13 -3.89
N VAL A 182 15.70 10.98 -4.12
CA VAL A 182 15.09 9.80 -4.76
C VAL A 182 14.99 10.06 -6.25
N VAL A 183 15.31 9.07 -7.05
CA VAL A 183 15.21 9.14 -8.52
C VAL A 183 14.21 8.14 -9.06
N GLN A 184 13.58 8.45 -10.19
CA GLN A 184 12.76 7.48 -10.91
C GLN A 184 13.66 6.52 -11.69
N LYS A 185 13.49 5.21 -11.47
CA LYS A 185 14.27 4.17 -12.14
C LYS A 185 13.34 3.15 -12.79
N SER A 186 13.54 2.90 -14.08
CA SER A 186 12.81 1.84 -14.78
C SER A 186 13.28 0.46 -14.29
N LYS A 187 12.34 -0.36 -13.85
CA LYS A 187 12.58 -1.74 -13.41
C LYS A 187 11.51 -2.70 -13.92
N ASP A 188 11.90 -3.93 -14.16
CA ASP A 188 10.96 -5.03 -14.35
C ASP A 188 10.48 -5.49 -12.98
N VAL A 189 9.16 -5.46 -12.77
CA VAL A 189 8.51 -5.82 -11.51
C VAL A 189 7.39 -6.83 -11.74
N TRP A 190 7.05 -7.58 -10.70
CA TRP A 190 5.89 -8.45 -10.70
C TRP A 190 4.65 -7.68 -10.28
N TYR A 191 3.58 -7.86 -11.04
CA TYR A 191 2.27 -7.30 -10.75
C TYR A 191 1.27 -8.40 -10.45
N LEU A 192 0.36 -8.10 -9.52
CA LEU A 192 -0.84 -8.89 -9.23
C LEU A 192 -2.05 -8.18 -9.83
N ARG A 193 -2.88 -8.92 -10.60
CA ARG A 193 -4.10 -8.36 -11.22
C ARG A 193 -5.24 -8.18 -10.21
N ILE A 194 -4.98 -7.49 -9.11
CA ILE A 194 -5.94 -7.32 -8.02
C ILE A 194 -7.19 -6.55 -8.47
N THR A 195 -7.07 -5.65 -9.44
CA THR A 195 -8.19 -4.85 -9.97
C THR A 195 -9.28 -5.67 -10.63
N GLN A 196 -8.97 -6.90 -11.09
CA GLN A 196 -9.98 -7.83 -11.61
C GLN A 196 -11.01 -8.28 -10.56
N TYR A 197 -10.68 -8.12 -9.29
CA TYR A 197 -11.51 -8.50 -8.17
C TYR A 197 -12.27 -7.34 -7.53
N ALA A 198 -12.08 -6.10 -8.01
CA ALA A 198 -12.66 -4.90 -7.42
C ALA A 198 -14.18 -5.02 -7.26
N ASP A 199 -14.91 -5.40 -8.31
CA ASP A 199 -16.36 -5.56 -8.25
C ASP A 199 -16.79 -6.71 -7.33
N LYS A 200 -16.06 -7.84 -7.34
CA LYS A 200 -16.33 -8.98 -6.46
C LYS A 200 -16.10 -8.63 -4.98
N LEU A 201 -15.08 -7.82 -4.69
CA LEU A 201 -14.83 -7.34 -3.34
C LEU A 201 -15.95 -6.45 -2.84
N LEU A 202 -16.43 -5.51 -3.67
CA LEU A 202 -17.58 -4.66 -3.32
C LEU A 202 -18.85 -5.48 -3.10
N GLU A 203 -19.13 -6.47 -3.95
CA GLU A 203 -20.28 -7.35 -3.80
C GLU A 203 -20.19 -8.19 -2.53
N GLY A 204 -19.01 -8.78 -2.25
CA GLY A 204 -18.78 -9.62 -1.07
C GLY A 204 -18.90 -8.88 0.26
N LEU A 205 -18.84 -7.53 0.29
CA LEU A 205 -19.10 -6.77 1.51
C LEU A 205 -20.53 -6.91 2.04
N LYS A 206 -21.46 -7.39 1.22
CA LYS A 206 -22.85 -7.64 1.63
C LYS A 206 -22.95 -8.89 2.51
N ASP A 207 -22.05 -9.85 2.33
CA ASP A 207 -22.11 -11.17 2.96
C ASP A 207 -21.23 -11.27 4.22
N VAL A 208 -20.47 -10.22 4.55
CA VAL A 208 -19.59 -10.22 5.72
C VAL A 208 -20.17 -9.38 6.86
N ASP A 209 -20.02 -9.88 8.08
CA ASP A 209 -20.43 -9.20 9.32
C ASP A 209 -19.30 -8.25 9.80
N TYR A 210 -19.00 -7.24 8.98
CA TYR A 210 -18.04 -6.20 9.33
C TYR A 210 -18.75 -4.95 9.88
N PRO A 211 -18.11 -4.20 10.79
CA PRO A 211 -18.61 -2.87 11.17
C PRO A 211 -18.77 -1.96 9.94
N ASP A 212 -19.82 -1.12 9.95
CA ASP A 212 -20.14 -0.27 8.80
C ASP A 212 -19.02 0.67 8.38
N ASN A 213 -18.28 1.22 9.35
CA ASN A 213 -17.13 2.08 9.05
C ASN A 213 -16.02 1.33 8.29
N VAL A 214 -15.81 0.04 8.57
CA VAL A 214 -14.84 -0.80 7.85
C VAL A 214 -15.32 -1.06 6.42
N LYS A 215 -16.62 -1.37 6.24
CA LYS A 215 -17.21 -1.52 4.90
C LYS A 215 -17.06 -0.25 4.07
N GLN A 216 -17.37 0.92 4.66
CA GLN A 216 -17.25 2.21 3.98
C GLN A 216 -15.80 2.54 3.59
N GLN A 217 -14.83 2.24 4.46
CA GLN A 217 -13.41 2.43 4.13
C GLN A 217 -12.98 1.59 2.93
N GLN A 218 -13.42 0.32 2.84
CA GLN A 218 -13.12 -0.55 1.70
C GLN A 218 -13.79 -0.07 0.41
N ILE A 219 -15.04 0.37 0.48
CA ILE A 219 -15.77 0.95 -0.66
C ILE A 219 -15.05 2.19 -1.18
N HIS A 220 -14.66 3.10 -0.30
CA HIS A 220 -13.94 4.32 -0.65
C HIS A 220 -12.54 4.02 -1.21
N TRP A 221 -11.84 3.02 -0.65
CA TRP A 221 -10.53 2.60 -1.15
C TRP A 221 -10.59 2.04 -2.58
N ILE A 222 -11.58 1.19 -2.87
CA ILE A 222 -11.80 0.67 -4.23
C ILE A 222 -12.22 1.80 -5.18
N GLY A 223 -13.04 2.74 -4.69
CA GLY A 223 -13.37 3.98 -5.38
C GLY A 223 -14.07 3.76 -6.73
N LYS A 224 -14.99 2.78 -6.82
CA LYS A 224 -15.75 2.56 -8.06
C LYS A 224 -16.53 3.81 -8.45
N SER A 225 -16.19 4.37 -9.61
CA SER A 225 -16.88 5.51 -10.20
C SER A 225 -17.55 5.11 -11.54
N LYS A 226 -18.60 5.83 -11.89
CA LYS A 226 -19.24 5.74 -13.21
C LYS A 226 -19.13 7.09 -13.90
N GLY A 227 -18.77 7.08 -15.17
CA GLY A 227 -18.62 8.29 -15.95
C GLY A 227 -18.74 8.00 -17.45
N ALA A 228 -18.45 9.02 -18.23
CA ALA A 228 -18.47 8.98 -19.68
C ALA A 228 -17.14 9.45 -20.25
N PHE A 229 -16.76 8.85 -21.38
CA PHE A 229 -15.72 9.39 -22.23
C PHE A 229 -16.33 10.44 -23.16
N VAL A 230 -15.67 11.57 -23.28
CA VAL A 230 -16.12 12.67 -24.14
C VAL A 230 -14.95 13.14 -25.00
N ASN A 231 -15.17 13.24 -26.29
CA ASN A 231 -14.19 13.73 -27.23
C ASN A 231 -14.36 15.22 -27.50
N PHE A 232 -13.28 15.96 -27.35
CA PHE A 232 -13.16 17.37 -27.76
C PHE A 232 -12.33 17.44 -29.02
N ASP A 233 -12.90 17.98 -30.10
CA ASP A 233 -12.13 18.27 -31.30
C ASP A 233 -11.10 19.37 -31.00
N ILE A 234 -9.98 19.37 -31.73
CA ILE A 234 -8.98 20.45 -31.65
C ILE A 234 -9.11 21.33 -32.87
N ASP A 235 -9.27 22.63 -32.66
CA ASP A 235 -9.48 23.57 -33.73
C ASP A 235 -8.36 23.55 -34.79
N GLY A 236 -8.73 23.39 -36.06
CA GLY A 236 -7.78 23.38 -37.18
C GLY A 236 -6.85 22.15 -37.23
N ILE A 237 -7.17 21.07 -36.51
CA ILE A 237 -6.42 19.82 -36.52
C ILE A 237 -7.40 18.64 -36.56
N ASP A 238 -7.08 17.63 -37.36
CA ASP A 238 -7.84 16.38 -37.39
C ASP A 238 -7.37 15.44 -36.24
N GLU A 239 -7.64 15.88 -35.01
CA GLU A 239 -7.30 15.20 -33.77
C GLU A 239 -8.33 15.49 -32.70
N LYS A 240 -8.49 14.57 -31.73
CA LYS A 240 -9.41 14.71 -30.62
C LYS A 240 -8.69 14.50 -29.30
N LEU A 241 -9.08 15.25 -28.30
CA LEU A 241 -8.73 14.99 -26.91
C LEU A 241 -9.89 14.25 -26.25
N GLU A 242 -9.70 13.00 -25.92
CA GLU A 242 -10.65 12.23 -25.13
C GLU A 242 -10.42 12.51 -23.66
N ILE A 243 -11.49 12.81 -22.93
CA ILE A 243 -11.50 12.95 -21.48
C ILE A 243 -12.43 11.92 -20.86
N TYR A 244 -12.19 11.56 -19.61
CA TYR A 244 -13.13 10.83 -18.77
C TYR A 244 -13.70 11.78 -17.72
N THR A 245 -15.05 11.83 -17.59
CA THR A 245 -15.71 12.63 -16.54
C THR A 245 -16.81 11.84 -15.85
N THR A 246 -16.94 12.01 -14.54
CA THR A 246 -18.08 11.53 -13.75
C THR A 246 -19.27 12.49 -13.79
N ARG A 247 -19.06 13.71 -14.34
CA ARG A 247 -20.04 14.78 -14.40
C ARG A 247 -20.26 15.28 -15.85
N PRO A 248 -20.75 14.42 -16.76
CA PRO A 248 -21.01 14.83 -18.16
C PRO A 248 -22.09 15.92 -18.26
N ASP A 249 -22.94 16.07 -17.24
CA ASP A 249 -23.95 17.12 -17.10
C ASP A 249 -23.34 18.54 -17.06
N THR A 250 -22.07 18.69 -16.66
CA THR A 250 -21.38 19.97 -16.58
C THR A 250 -20.68 20.43 -17.85
N LEU A 251 -20.76 19.67 -18.94
CA LEU A 251 -20.10 19.96 -20.21
C LEU A 251 -20.40 21.37 -20.75
N PHE A 252 -21.60 21.90 -20.55
CA PHE A 252 -21.99 23.25 -20.97
C PHE A 252 -21.15 24.36 -20.30
N GLY A 253 -20.66 24.07 -19.08
CA GLY A 253 -19.87 25.01 -18.27
C GLY A 253 -18.36 24.89 -18.44
N VAL A 254 -17.87 24.03 -19.33
CA VAL A 254 -16.43 23.85 -19.59
C VAL A 254 -15.85 25.13 -20.19
N THR A 255 -14.83 25.66 -19.54
CA THR A 255 -14.15 26.91 -19.96
C THR A 255 -12.72 26.71 -20.44
N PHE A 256 -12.08 25.61 -20.07
CA PHE A 256 -10.74 25.23 -20.56
C PHE A 256 -10.53 23.72 -20.40
N MET A 257 -9.49 23.22 -21.06
CA MET A 257 -9.00 21.87 -20.89
C MET A 257 -7.62 21.87 -20.29
N VAL A 258 -7.28 20.79 -19.61
CA VAL A 258 -5.92 20.58 -19.07
C VAL A 258 -5.44 19.20 -19.49
N ILE A 259 -4.22 19.13 -19.98
CA ILE A 259 -3.57 17.87 -20.34
C ILE A 259 -2.30 17.65 -19.52
N ALA A 260 -1.88 16.40 -19.42
CA ALA A 260 -0.64 16.03 -18.77
C ALA A 260 0.56 16.67 -19.50
N PRO A 261 1.61 17.10 -18.77
CA PRO A 261 2.82 17.63 -19.40
C PRO A 261 3.47 16.67 -20.38
N GLU A 262 3.30 15.36 -20.16
CA GLU A 262 3.83 14.27 -20.99
C GLU A 262 2.89 13.87 -22.13
N HIS A 263 1.77 14.55 -22.33
CA HIS A 263 0.78 14.17 -23.34
C HIS A 263 1.37 14.25 -24.75
N PRO A 264 1.27 13.17 -25.58
CA PRO A 264 1.96 13.08 -26.87
C PRO A 264 1.52 14.10 -27.91
N ILE A 265 0.36 14.72 -27.74
CA ILE A 265 -0.17 15.74 -28.66
C ILE A 265 0.76 16.97 -28.73
N ILE A 266 1.46 17.31 -27.65
CA ILE A 266 2.38 18.44 -27.59
C ILE A 266 3.52 18.25 -28.57
N ASP A 267 4.13 17.08 -28.54
CA ASP A 267 5.27 16.76 -29.43
C ASP A 267 4.82 16.53 -30.88
N LYS A 268 3.63 15.96 -31.07
CA LYS A 268 3.04 15.72 -32.39
C LYS A 268 2.76 17.03 -33.16
N TYR A 269 2.34 18.06 -32.45
CA TYR A 269 1.96 19.35 -33.04
C TYR A 269 2.85 20.54 -32.57
N LYS A 270 4.09 20.25 -32.20
CA LYS A 270 5.06 21.27 -31.74
C LYS A 270 5.20 22.47 -32.64
N ASP A 271 5.08 22.27 -33.96
CA ASP A 271 5.21 23.35 -34.97
C ASP A 271 4.02 24.34 -34.95
N LYS A 272 2.89 23.96 -34.32
CA LYS A 272 1.71 24.81 -34.11
C LYS A 272 1.70 25.48 -32.74
N VAL A 273 2.61 25.11 -31.83
CA VAL A 273 2.70 25.64 -30.48
C VAL A 273 3.64 26.83 -30.46
N ALA A 274 3.13 28.04 -30.18
CA ALA A 274 3.90 29.26 -30.26
C ALA A 274 4.85 29.48 -29.05
N ASN A 275 4.54 28.89 -27.89
CA ASN A 275 5.33 29.04 -26.66
C ASN A 275 6.04 27.76 -26.24
N MET A 276 6.63 27.02 -27.17
CA MET A 276 7.23 25.72 -26.93
C MET A 276 8.37 25.73 -25.88
N ASP A 277 9.11 26.83 -25.79
CA ASP A 277 10.20 27.02 -24.80
C ASP A 277 9.65 27.04 -23.36
N GLU A 278 8.56 27.78 -23.13
CA GLU A 278 7.88 27.86 -21.84
C GLU A 278 7.29 26.48 -21.43
N ILE A 279 6.69 25.78 -22.40
CA ILE A 279 6.15 24.43 -22.19
C ILE A 279 7.26 23.44 -21.83
N THR A 280 8.39 23.52 -22.53
CA THR A 280 9.55 22.65 -22.26
C THR A 280 10.14 22.92 -20.87
N ALA A 281 10.25 24.18 -20.46
CA ALA A 281 10.70 24.53 -19.12
C ALA A 281 9.76 23.94 -18.04
N TYR A 282 8.44 24.09 -18.21
CA TYR A 282 7.45 23.56 -17.28
C TYR A 282 7.47 22.02 -17.24
N ARG A 283 7.57 21.32 -18.39
CA ARG A 283 7.74 19.87 -18.47
C ARG A 283 8.95 19.38 -17.68
N ASN A 284 10.08 20.09 -17.79
CA ASN A 284 11.31 19.77 -17.06
C ASN A 284 11.16 19.93 -15.53
N GLU A 285 10.36 20.89 -15.08
CA GLU A 285 10.01 21.02 -13.67
C GLU A 285 9.09 19.87 -13.20
N CYS A 286 8.08 19.56 -13.98
CA CYS A 286 7.15 18.47 -13.67
C CYS A 286 7.85 17.10 -13.60
N ALA A 287 8.83 16.86 -14.47
CA ALA A 287 9.61 15.62 -14.50
C ALA A 287 10.45 15.37 -13.23
N LYS A 288 10.71 16.41 -12.43
CA LYS A 288 11.43 16.29 -11.15
C LYS A 288 10.51 15.88 -10.00
N LYS A 289 9.20 16.04 -10.16
CA LYS A 289 8.20 15.74 -9.13
C LYS A 289 7.75 14.28 -9.22
N THR A 290 7.58 13.65 -8.06
CA THR A 290 6.96 12.33 -7.97
C THR A 290 5.45 12.41 -8.24
N GLU A 291 4.81 11.30 -8.56
CA GLU A 291 3.36 11.24 -8.73
C GLU A 291 2.62 11.72 -7.47
N PHE A 292 3.10 11.34 -6.30
CA PHE A 292 2.54 11.75 -5.03
C PHE A 292 2.62 13.28 -4.83
N GLU A 293 3.75 13.89 -5.15
CA GLU A 293 3.90 15.35 -5.08
C GLU A 293 2.97 16.08 -6.04
N ARG A 294 2.75 15.51 -7.23
CA ARG A 294 1.86 16.08 -8.25
C ARG A 294 0.38 15.99 -7.87
N THR A 295 -0.03 14.94 -7.13
CA THR A 295 -1.45 14.67 -6.85
C THR A 295 -1.89 14.99 -5.42
N GLN A 296 -1.03 14.80 -4.42
CA GLN A 296 -1.41 14.87 -3.01
C GLN A 296 -0.87 16.10 -2.27
N LEU A 297 0.30 16.62 -2.65
CA LEU A 297 0.96 17.70 -1.91
C LEU A 297 0.71 19.09 -2.50
N VAL A 298 0.10 19.21 -3.66
CA VAL A 298 -0.07 20.51 -4.35
C VAL A 298 -1.17 21.32 -3.68
N LYS A 299 -0.76 22.39 -2.98
CA LYS A 299 -1.68 23.40 -2.44
C LYS A 299 -2.03 24.47 -3.50
N ASP A 300 -1.08 24.81 -4.36
CA ASP A 300 -1.23 25.81 -5.42
C ASP A 300 -1.15 25.11 -6.78
N LYS A 301 -2.26 25.09 -7.51
CA LYS A 301 -2.30 24.54 -8.87
C LYS A 301 -1.55 25.46 -9.83
N THR A 302 -0.59 24.91 -10.55
CA THR A 302 0.18 25.61 -11.58
C THR A 302 -0.11 25.02 -12.95
N GLY A 303 0.09 25.78 -14.00
CA GLY A 303 -0.07 25.32 -15.38
C GLY A 303 0.36 26.37 -16.39
N VAL A 304 0.60 25.92 -17.62
CA VAL A 304 0.99 26.78 -18.75
C VAL A 304 -0.02 26.59 -19.87
N ARG A 305 -0.52 27.70 -20.45
CA ARG A 305 -1.41 27.63 -21.60
C ARG A 305 -0.62 27.21 -22.84
N ILE A 306 -1.14 26.31 -23.64
CA ILE A 306 -0.61 25.97 -24.95
C ILE A 306 -1.12 27.02 -25.96
N GLN A 307 -0.23 27.87 -26.44
CA GLN A 307 -0.58 28.88 -27.44
C GLN A 307 -0.58 28.24 -28.84
N GLY A 308 -1.70 28.36 -29.55
CA GLY A 308 -1.85 27.78 -30.90
C GLY A 308 -2.68 26.49 -30.98
N LEU A 309 -3.05 25.93 -29.83
CA LEU A 309 -4.01 24.80 -29.75
C LEU A 309 -5.21 25.19 -28.88
N GLU A 310 -6.39 25.00 -29.44
CA GLU A 310 -7.67 25.22 -28.74
C GLU A 310 -8.57 23.99 -28.88
N GLY A 311 -9.24 23.60 -27.82
CA GLY A 311 -10.28 22.57 -27.84
C GLY A 311 -11.62 23.15 -28.29
N VAL A 312 -12.46 22.34 -28.89
CA VAL A 312 -13.83 22.73 -29.26
C VAL A 312 -14.81 21.97 -28.34
N ASN A 313 -15.58 22.74 -27.57
CA ASN A 313 -16.57 22.16 -26.67
C ASN A 313 -17.68 21.44 -27.50
N PRO A 314 -17.87 20.11 -27.33
CA PRO A 314 -18.75 19.32 -28.21
C PRO A 314 -20.24 19.66 -28.07
N VAL A 315 -20.66 20.32 -26.97
CA VAL A 315 -22.07 20.63 -26.74
C VAL A 315 -22.49 22.03 -27.17
N ASN A 316 -21.55 22.97 -27.33
CA ASN A 316 -21.88 24.36 -27.67
C ASN A 316 -20.99 24.96 -28.79
N GLY A 317 -19.99 24.21 -29.28
CA GLY A 317 -19.10 24.62 -30.36
C GLY A 317 -18.09 25.73 -29.99
N LYS A 318 -18.01 26.14 -28.73
CA LYS A 318 -17.10 27.19 -28.30
C LYS A 318 -15.67 26.70 -28.29
N LYS A 319 -14.75 27.52 -28.78
CA LYS A 319 -13.32 27.30 -28.65
C LYS A 319 -12.89 27.62 -27.23
N ILE A 320 -12.10 26.74 -26.63
CA ILE A 320 -11.61 26.83 -25.26
C ILE A 320 -10.11 26.58 -25.21
N PRO A 321 -9.36 27.31 -24.36
CA PRO A 321 -7.92 27.13 -24.25
C PRO A 321 -7.55 25.77 -23.67
N ILE A 322 -6.38 25.26 -24.06
CA ILE A 322 -5.77 24.04 -23.53
C ILE A 322 -4.54 24.45 -22.70
N TYR A 323 -4.44 23.88 -21.50
CA TYR A 323 -3.31 24.07 -20.59
C TYR A 323 -2.58 22.75 -20.36
N ILE A 324 -1.33 22.81 -19.99
CA ILE A 324 -0.62 21.72 -19.34
C ILE A 324 -0.55 21.98 -17.83
N ALA A 325 -0.72 20.98 -17.01
CA ALA A 325 -0.56 21.12 -15.57
C ALA A 325 -0.04 19.81 -14.95
N ASP A 326 0.74 19.97 -13.88
CA ASP A 326 1.41 18.86 -13.21
C ASP A 326 0.47 17.88 -12.49
N TYR A 327 -0.73 18.34 -12.08
CA TYR A 327 -1.73 17.48 -11.42
C TYR A 327 -2.50 16.56 -12.38
N VAL A 328 -2.34 16.70 -13.69
CA VAL A 328 -2.91 15.77 -14.68
C VAL A 328 -1.88 14.72 -15.04
N MET A 329 -2.27 13.44 -14.96
CA MET A 329 -1.38 12.30 -15.12
C MET A 329 -1.77 11.44 -16.33
N MET A 330 -0.77 10.98 -17.11
CA MET A 330 -0.99 10.04 -18.22
C MET A 330 -1.47 8.66 -17.76
N GLY A 331 -1.11 8.27 -16.55
CA GLY A 331 -1.51 6.98 -15.96
C GLY A 331 -2.93 6.96 -15.39
N TYR A 332 -3.62 8.10 -15.32
CA TYR A 332 -4.97 8.21 -14.81
C TYR A 332 -5.92 8.76 -15.89
N GLY A 333 -6.86 7.93 -16.32
CA GLY A 333 -7.78 8.27 -17.42
C GLY A 333 -7.05 8.37 -18.76
N THR A 334 -7.28 9.45 -19.47
CA THR A 334 -6.76 9.70 -20.83
C THR A 334 -5.58 10.66 -20.87
N GLY A 335 -5.13 11.15 -19.71
CA GLY A 335 -4.13 12.23 -19.62
C GLY A 335 -4.68 13.60 -20.01
N ALA A 336 -6.00 13.73 -20.12
CA ALA A 336 -6.70 15.00 -20.40
C ALA A 336 -7.94 15.12 -19.51
N ILE A 337 -8.25 16.34 -19.08
CA ILE A 337 -9.43 16.66 -18.29
C ILE A 337 -10.09 17.95 -18.81
N MET A 338 -11.39 18.09 -18.60
CA MET A 338 -12.11 19.34 -18.74
C MET A 338 -12.12 20.11 -17.43
N ALA A 339 -12.18 21.41 -17.45
CA ALA A 339 -12.30 22.27 -16.28
C ALA A 339 -13.62 23.06 -16.31
N VAL A 340 -14.33 22.99 -15.20
CA VAL A 340 -15.63 23.65 -14.99
C VAL A 340 -15.56 24.47 -13.71
N PRO A 341 -15.03 25.71 -13.72
CA PRO A 341 -14.74 26.51 -12.53
C PRO A 341 -15.91 26.72 -11.57
N ALA A 342 -17.15 26.54 -12.03
CA ALA A 342 -18.34 26.64 -11.18
C ALA A 342 -18.59 25.36 -10.34
N HIS A 343 -17.88 24.28 -10.62
CA HIS A 343 -18.10 22.94 -10.03
C HIS A 343 -16.81 22.23 -9.59
N ASP A 344 -15.63 22.78 -9.95
CA ASP A 344 -14.32 22.22 -9.60
C ASP A 344 -13.75 22.84 -8.32
#